data_701be1f68ae0a35fdbf30e62911ad9cc
#
_entry.id   701be1f68ae0a35fdbf30e62911ad9cc
#
_cell.length_a   1.000
_cell.length_b   1.000
_cell.length_c   1.000
_cell.angle_alpha   90.00
_cell.angle_beta   90.00
_cell.angle_gamma   90.00
#
_symmetry.space_group_name_H-M   'P 1'
#
loop_
_entity.id
_entity.type
_entity.pdbx_description
1 polymer ?
#
loop_
_entity_poly.entity_id
_entity_poly.type
_entity_poly.pdbx_seq_one_letter_code
_entity_poly.pdbx_strand_id
1 'polypeptide(L)' 'MMMKEEEIKEHLISSNPEFRRLIEEHRQYEVKLAELHNRHHLTEQDRVEEVQLKKKKLHLKNQMNSIIHKYRSELTHQHS' A
#
# COMPACT_ATOMS: atom_id res chain seq x y z
N MET A 1 13.61 2.36 22.09
CA MET A 1 12.41 1.57 21.82
C MET A 1 12.12 1.53 20.33
N MET A 2 11.85 0.34 19.81
CA MET A 2 11.48 0.21 18.42
C MET A 2 10.00 0.53 18.24
N MET A 3 9.69 1.38 17.27
CA MET A 3 8.31 1.68 16.94
C MET A 3 7.65 0.46 16.27
N LYS A 4 6.40 0.22 16.60
CA LYS A 4 5.62 -0.79 15.93
C LYS A 4 5.32 -0.35 14.50
N GLU A 5 5.11 -1.30 13.60
CA GLU A 5 4.82 -0.99 12.20
C GLU A 5 3.63 -0.04 12.04
N GLU A 6 2.59 -0.23 12.85
CA GLU A 6 1.42 0.64 12.81
C GLU A 6 1.74 2.07 13.20
N GLU A 7 2.61 2.25 14.21
CA GLU A 7 3.05 3.58 14.63
C GLU A 7 3.87 4.26 13.55
N ILE A 8 4.72 3.50 12.88
CA ILE A 8 5.51 4.02 11.76
C ILE A 8 4.60 4.47 10.63
N LYS A 9 3.59 3.67 10.30
CA LYS A 9 2.63 4.03 9.26
C LYS A 9 1.88 5.32 9.60
N GLU A 10 1.39 5.43 10.82
CA GLU A 10 0.70 6.64 11.28
C GLU A 10 1.59 7.87 11.18
N HIS A 11 2.84 7.73 11.62
CA HIS A 11 3.80 8.82 11.52
C HIS A 11 4.04 9.23 10.07
N LEU A 12 4.21 8.26 9.18
CA LEU A 12 4.46 8.52 7.76
C LEU A 12 3.24 9.14 7.08
N ILE A 13 2.03 8.73 7.47
CA ILE A 13 0.82 9.34 6.93
C ILE A 13 0.78 10.84 7.22
N SER A 14 1.20 11.25 8.42
CA SER A 14 1.18 12.66 8.79
C SER A 14 2.39 13.44 8.26
N SER A 15 3.52 12.80 8.04
CA SER A 15 4.77 13.48 7.72
C SER A 15 5.27 13.29 6.28
N ASN A 16 4.78 12.28 5.57
CA ASN A 16 5.27 11.96 4.22
C ASN A 16 4.12 11.99 3.21
N PRO A 17 4.06 13.05 2.38
CA PRO A 17 2.98 13.16 1.38
C PRO A 17 2.97 12.03 0.36
N GLU A 18 4.15 11.51 -0.02
CA GLU A 18 4.24 10.39 -0.95
C GLU A 18 3.63 9.12 -0.36
N PHE A 19 3.93 8.83 0.91
CA PHE A 19 3.36 7.68 1.58
C PHE A 19 1.84 7.77 1.65
N ARG A 20 1.33 8.96 1.95
CA ARG A 20 -0.11 9.23 2.01
C ARG A 20 -0.77 8.99 0.66
N ARG A 21 -0.12 9.43 -0.42
CA ARG A 21 -0.60 9.21 -1.78
C ARG A 21 -0.67 7.72 -2.12
N LEU A 22 0.37 6.96 -1.74
CA LEU A 22 0.43 5.53 -1.98
C LEU A 22 -0.70 4.79 -1.25
N ILE A 23 -0.98 5.18 -0.02
CA ILE A 23 -2.08 4.58 0.75
C ILE A 23 -3.41 4.86 0.07
N GLU A 24 -3.63 6.09 -0.39
CA GLU A 24 -4.88 6.44 -1.05
C GLU A 24 -5.06 5.68 -2.37
N GLU A 25 -4.01 5.57 -3.17
CA GLU A 25 -4.06 4.80 -4.41
C GLU A 25 -4.32 3.31 -4.14
N HIS A 26 -3.66 2.75 -3.13
CA HIS A 26 -3.85 1.36 -2.72
C HIS A 26 -5.31 1.11 -2.33
N ARG A 27 -5.90 2.03 -1.59
CA ARG A 27 -7.29 1.95 -1.18
C ARG A 27 -8.23 1.99 -2.38
N GLN A 28 -7.95 2.84 -3.36
CA GLN A 28 -8.76 2.92 -4.57
C GLN A 28 -8.76 1.59 -5.33
N TYR A 29 -7.62 0.92 -5.42
CA TYR A 29 -7.54 -0.39 -6.05
C TYR A 29 -8.30 -1.46 -5.26
N GLU A 30 -8.26 -1.39 -3.93
CA GLU A 30 -9.05 -2.29 -3.09
C GLU A 30 -10.55 -2.13 -3.33
N VAL A 31 -11.01 -0.90 -3.46
CA VAL A 31 -12.43 -0.62 -3.75
C VAL A 31 -12.82 -1.19 -5.12
N LYS A 32 -12.00 -0.98 -6.13
CA LYS A 32 -12.25 -1.51 -7.46
C LYS A 32 -12.30 -3.04 -7.48
N LEU A 33 -11.38 -3.69 -6.76
CA LEU A 33 -11.37 -5.14 -6.63
C LEU A 33 -12.63 -5.64 -5.92
N ALA A 34 -13.07 -4.96 -4.87
CA ALA A 34 -14.29 -5.32 -4.16
C ALA A 34 -15.50 -5.21 -5.07
N GLU A 35 -15.57 -4.19 -5.91
CA GLU A 35 -16.65 -4.02 -6.88
C GLU A 35 -16.67 -5.17 -7.90
N LEU A 36 -15.50 -5.57 -8.39
CA LEU A 36 -15.40 -6.71 -9.30
C LEU A 36 -15.87 -8.00 -8.63
N HIS A 37 -15.45 -8.24 -7.39
CA HIS A 37 -15.81 -9.45 -6.66
C HIS A 37 -17.31 -9.52 -6.32
N ASN A 38 -18.00 -8.39 -6.31
CA ASN A 38 -19.44 -8.35 -6.05
C ASN A 38 -20.30 -8.62 -7.28
N ARG A 39 -19.70 -8.73 -8.45
CA ARG A 39 -20.43 -9.07 -9.68
C ARG A 39 -20.78 -10.54 -9.71
N HIS A 40 -21.99 -10.87 -10.17
CA HIS A 40 -22.44 -12.26 -10.23
C HIS A 40 -21.68 -13.09 -11.25
N HIS A 41 -21.27 -12.47 -12.35
CA HIS A 41 -20.52 -13.14 -13.41
C HIS A 41 -19.37 -12.27 -13.84
N LEU A 42 -18.16 -12.82 -13.75
CA LEU A 42 -16.96 -12.14 -14.24
C LEU A 42 -16.74 -12.55 -15.69
N THR A 43 -16.62 -11.56 -16.57
CA THR A 43 -16.21 -11.78 -17.95
C THR A 43 -14.71 -12.05 -17.99
N GLU A 44 -14.20 -12.50 -19.15
CA GLU A 44 -12.74 -12.65 -19.30
C GLU A 44 -12.03 -11.32 -19.12
N GLN A 45 -12.63 -10.24 -19.62
CA GLN A 45 -12.08 -8.91 -19.47
C GLN A 45 -12.03 -8.49 -18.00
N ASP A 46 -13.07 -8.84 -17.22
CA ASP A 46 -13.08 -8.59 -15.79
C ASP A 46 -11.95 -9.32 -15.07
N ARG A 47 -11.67 -10.55 -15.49
CA ARG A 47 -10.59 -11.35 -14.91
C ARG A 47 -9.22 -10.76 -15.22
N VAL A 48 -9.03 -10.26 -16.44
CA VAL A 48 -7.80 -9.57 -16.81
C VAL A 48 -7.63 -8.31 -15.98
N GLU A 49 -8.70 -7.55 -15.81
CA GLU A 49 -8.69 -6.35 -14.98
C GLU A 49 -8.34 -6.67 -13.53
N GLU A 50 -8.91 -7.76 -12.98
CA GLU A 50 -8.61 -8.22 -11.64
C GLU A 50 -7.12 -8.48 -11.45
N VAL A 51 -6.51 -9.20 -12.40
CA VAL A 51 -5.08 -9.50 -12.35
C VAL A 51 -4.25 -8.21 -12.38
N GLN A 52 -4.61 -7.28 -13.26
CA GLN A 52 -3.90 -6.01 -13.37
C GLN A 52 -4.03 -5.17 -12.10
N LEU A 53 -5.22 -5.11 -11.52
CA LEU A 53 -5.45 -4.38 -10.27
C LEU A 53 -4.65 -4.98 -9.12
N LYS A 54 -4.59 -6.31 -9.03
CA LYS A 54 -3.81 -6.99 -8.01
C LYS A 54 -2.32 -6.70 -8.15
N LYS A 55 -1.81 -6.69 -9.38
CA LYS A 55 -0.40 -6.36 -9.64
C LYS A 55 -0.08 -4.93 -9.24
N LYS A 56 -0.94 -3.98 -9.61
CA LYS A 56 -0.76 -2.57 -9.23
C LYS A 56 -0.81 -2.39 -7.72
N LYS A 57 -1.76 -3.06 -7.07
CA LYS A 57 -1.89 -3.03 -5.61
C LYS A 57 -0.62 -3.55 -4.94
N LEU A 58 -0.08 -4.68 -5.43
CA LEU A 58 1.15 -5.24 -4.91
C LEU A 58 2.33 -4.30 -5.10
N HIS A 59 2.42 -3.66 -6.27
CA HIS A 59 3.47 -2.69 -6.55
C HIS A 59 3.44 -1.52 -5.57
N LEU A 60 2.24 -0.99 -5.32
CA LEU A 60 2.07 0.09 -4.33
C LEU A 60 2.47 -0.37 -2.94
N LYS A 61 2.09 -1.59 -2.56
CA LYS A 61 2.45 -2.15 -1.27
C LYS A 61 3.96 -2.27 -1.12
N ASN A 62 4.65 -2.70 -2.18
CA ASN A 62 6.10 -2.80 -2.17
C ASN A 62 6.75 -1.43 -2.00
N GLN A 63 6.21 -0.39 -2.65
CA GLN A 63 6.69 0.97 -2.49
C GLN A 63 6.48 1.48 -1.05
N MET A 64 5.32 1.20 -0.47
CA MET A 64 5.06 1.56 0.93
C MET A 64 6.03 0.86 1.88
N ASN A 65 6.26 -0.43 1.65
CA ASN A 65 7.19 -1.21 2.47
C ASN A 65 8.61 -0.67 2.37
N SER A 66 9.03 -0.21 1.19
CA SER A 66 10.35 0.39 1.00
C SER A 66 10.49 1.66 1.82
N ILE A 67 9.45 2.49 1.86
CA ILE A 67 9.45 3.72 2.65
C ILE A 67 9.53 3.40 4.15
N ILE A 68 8.75 2.42 4.59
CA ILE A 68 8.77 1.98 5.99
C ILE A 68 10.14 1.46 6.37
N HIS A 69 10.72 0.64 5.52
CA HIS A 69 12.04 0.04 5.76
C HIS A 69 13.12 1.11 5.86
N LYS A 70 13.09 2.08 4.95
CA LYS A 70 14.02 3.20 4.96
C LYS A 70 13.90 4.02 6.25
N TYR A 71 12.67 4.28 6.67
CA TYR A 71 12.42 5.03 7.90
C TYR A 71 12.98 4.29 9.12
N ARG A 72 12.75 2.98 9.20
CA ARG A 72 13.30 2.16 10.28
C ARG A 72 14.82 2.19 10.30
N SER A 73 15.42 2.13 9.12
CA SER A 73 16.88 2.18 8.99
C SER A 73 17.41 3.53 9.50
N GLU A 74 16.74 4.62 9.18
CA GLU A 74 17.14 5.95 9.65
C GLU A 74 17.03 6.05 11.17
N LEU A 75 15.96 5.48 11.76
CA LEU A 75 15.81 5.46 13.22
C LEU A 75 16.95 4.69 13.89
N THR A 76 17.34 3.55 13.31
CA THR A 76 18.40 2.73 13.84
C THR A 76 19.75 3.45 13.76
N HIS A 77 20.01 4.17 12.67
CA HIS A 77 21.25 4.91 12.49
C HIS A 77 21.39 6.09 13.45
N GLN A 78 20.28 6.67 13.87
CA GLN A 78 20.33 7.80 14.80
C GLN A 78 20.78 7.40 16.21
N HIS A 79 20.77 6.12 16.52
CA HIS A 79 21.13 5.60 17.84
C HIS A 79 22.52 4.94 17.89
N SER A 80 23.25 4.96 16.81
CA SER A 80 24.58 4.38 16.76
C SER A 80 25.68 5.37 17.13
#